data_98ee867867ce3a8ee31af84d8a426680
#
_entry.id   98ee867867ce3a8ee31af84d8a426680
#
_cell.length_a   1.000
_cell.length_b   1.000
_cell.length_c   1.000
_cell.angle_alpha   90.00
_cell.angle_beta   90.00
_cell.angle_gamma   90.00
#
_symmetry.space_group_name_H-M   'P 1'
#
loop_
_entity.id
_entity.type
_entity.pdbx_description
1 polymer ?
#
loop_
_entity_poly.entity_id
_entity_poly.type
_entity_poly.pdbx_seq_one_letter_code
_entity_poly.pdbx_strand_id
1 'polypeptide(L)'
;MKKALFSSLLVIVLGAIALAHDPRTVSKDFSHTLTLEGAGKLTLSYKSLHYNDTNFNARKGPALVQFNRLWKAIGKFDADFPVVIAGVQVPKGSYTLGINFDANDNFKLVLGSGGKDLIIPLLFTTDGPSANYLTFDFRPENDSDSFTIEARYGKARVSAEAKVPYLAPHEHPADGAAKPPEKKP
;
A
#
# COMPACT_ATOMS: atom_id res chain seq x y z
N MET A 1 57.37 -14.02 40.04
CA MET A 1 56.86 -13.14 38.95
C MET A 1 55.46 -13.63 38.60
N LYS A 2 54.42 -12.97 39.06
CA LYS A 2 53.00 -13.35 38.84
C LYS A 2 52.48 -12.52 37.67
N LYS A 3 52.17 -13.18 36.52
CA LYS A 3 51.53 -12.51 35.38
C LYS A 3 50.03 -12.42 35.63
N ALA A 4 49.54 -11.21 35.80
CA ALA A 4 48.11 -10.93 35.87
C ALA A 4 47.52 -10.97 34.45
N LEU A 5 46.62 -11.90 34.17
CA LEU A 5 45.79 -11.94 32.99
C LEU A 5 44.62 -10.97 33.18
N PHE A 6 44.65 -9.83 32.46
CA PHE A 6 43.48 -8.95 32.33
C PHE A 6 42.54 -9.58 31.30
N SER A 7 41.46 -10.16 31.81
CA SER A 7 40.35 -10.62 30.98
C SER A 7 39.43 -9.45 30.72
N SER A 8 39.54 -8.82 29.52
CA SER A 8 38.62 -7.78 29.08
C SER A 8 37.28 -8.40 28.73
N LEU A 9 36.30 -8.29 29.61
CA LEU A 9 34.92 -8.65 29.37
C LEU A 9 34.31 -7.57 28.46
N LEU A 10 34.29 -7.85 27.16
CA LEU A 10 33.58 -7.02 26.17
C LEU A 10 32.08 -7.26 26.35
N VAL A 11 31.41 -6.42 27.11
CA VAL A 11 29.94 -6.42 27.20
C VAL A 11 29.41 -5.80 25.92
N ILE A 12 29.04 -6.64 24.94
CA ILE A 12 28.26 -6.22 23.80
C ILE A 12 26.83 -5.96 24.30
N VAL A 13 26.54 -4.70 24.59
CA VAL A 13 25.17 -4.25 24.80
C VAL A 13 24.49 -4.30 23.40
N LEU A 14 23.94 -5.44 23.05
CA LEU A 14 22.94 -5.55 22.01
C LEU A 14 21.70 -4.77 22.50
N GLY A 15 21.70 -3.47 22.23
CA GLY A 15 20.50 -2.66 22.33
C GLY A 15 19.46 -3.25 21.38
N ALA A 16 18.63 -4.16 21.91
CA ALA A 16 17.37 -4.49 21.28
C ALA A 16 16.62 -3.15 21.18
N ILE A 17 16.60 -2.54 19.99
CA ILE A 17 15.63 -1.52 19.67
C ILE A 17 14.31 -2.29 19.66
N ALA A 18 13.74 -2.46 20.85
CA ALA A 18 12.34 -2.77 21.00
C ALA A 18 11.66 -1.60 20.31
N LEU A 19 11.16 -1.81 19.10
CA LEU A 19 10.11 -0.98 18.54
C LEU A 19 9.00 -1.06 19.57
N ALA A 20 9.02 -0.11 20.51
CA ALA A 20 8.04 -0.04 21.58
C ALA A 20 6.69 0.15 20.89
N HIS A 21 6.03 -0.96 20.61
CA HIS A 21 4.60 -0.95 20.45
C HIS A 21 4.07 -0.39 21.77
N ASP A 22 3.56 0.83 21.74
CA ASP A 22 2.78 1.33 22.87
C ASP A 22 1.68 0.27 23.10
N PRO A 23 1.68 -0.43 24.24
CA PRO A 23 0.70 -1.50 24.49
C PRO A 23 -0.75 -0.98 24.52
N ARG A 24 -0.92 0.34 24.48
CA ARG A 24 -2.23 1.01 24.38
C ARG A 24 -2.72 1.17 22.94
N THR A 25 -1.87 1.00 21.94
CA THR A 25 -2.30 1.06 20.54
C THR A 25 -2.80 -0.30 20.10
N VAL A 26 -4.11 -0.49 20.20
CA VAL A 26 -4.78 -1.67 19.65
C VAL A 26 -4.54 -1.68 18.14
N SER A 27 -3.79 -2.67 17.68
CA SER A 27 -3.67 -2.94 16.24
C SER A 27 -5.06 -3.24 15.69
N LYS A 28 -5.53 -2.43 14.74
CA LYS A 28 -6.84 -2.62 14.11
C LYS A 28 -6.63 -3.25 12.74
N ASP A 29 -7.39 -4.28 12.45
CA ASP A 29 -7.46 -4.84 11.10
C ASP A 29 -8.44 -4.01 10.27
N PHE A 30 -7.99 -3.60 9.09
CA PHE A 30 -8.79 -2.86 8.12
C PHE A 30 -8.91 -3.66 6.83
N SER A 31 -10.05 -3.48 6.17
CA SER A 31 -10.28 -4.01 4.84
C SER A 31 -11.01 -2.97 4.00
N HIS A 32 -10.46 -2.67 2.83
CA HIS A 32 -11.06 -1.80 1.82
C HIS A 32 -11.32 -2.61 0.57
N THR A 33 -12.52 -2.51 0.03
CA THR A 33 -12.90 -3.24 -1.17
C THR A 33 -13.43 -2.27 -2.21
N LEU A 34 -12.84 -2.31 -3.40
CA LEU A 34 -13.36 -1.70 -4.61
C LEU A 34 -14.09 -2.79 -5.39
N THR A 35 -15.39 -2.60 -5.64
CA THR A 35 -16.19 -3.48 -6.50
C THR A 35 -16.40 -2.78 -7.83
N LEU A 36 -16.00 -3.45 -8.91
CA LEU A 36 -16.23 -2.99 -10.27
C LEU A 36 -17.27 -3.90 -10.91
N GLU A 37 -18.37 -3.30 -11.32
CA GLU A 37 -19.48 -4.02 -11.94
C GLU A 37 -19.00 -4.76 -13.20
N GLY A 38 -19.35 -6.03 -13.31
CA GLY A 38 -18.92 -6.90 -14.41
C GLY A 38 -17.49 -7.44 -14.32
N ALA A 39 -16.61 -6.91 -13.46
CA ALA A 39 -15.23 -7.37 -13.33
C ALA A 39 -14.97 -8.17 -12.04
N GLY A 40 -15.54 -7.74 -10.91
CA GLY A 40 -15.29 -8.36 -9.62
C GLY A 40 -14.77 -7.37 -8.56
N LYS A 41 -13.90 -7.83 -7.68
CA LYS A 41 -13.44 -7.06 -6.51
C LYS A 41 -11.93 -6.97 -6.46
N LEU A 42 -11.44 -5.83 -5.94
CA LEU A 42 -10.10 -5.67 -5.42
C LEU A 42 -10.22 -5.42 -3.92
N THR A 43 -9.43 -6.13 -3.11
CA THR A 43 -9.48 -6.00 -1.66
C THR A 43 -8.09 -5.77 -1.09
N LEU A 44 -7.96 -4.73 -0.27
CA LEU A 44 -6.78 -4.45 0.56
C LEU A 44 -7.15 -4.78 2.01
N SER A 45 -6.46 -5.74 2.61
CA SER A 45 -6.62 -6.08 4.02
C SER A 45 -5.29 -5.92 4.73
N TYR A 46 -5.21 -5.12 5.79
CA TYR A 46 -3.97 -4.79 6.45
C TYR A 46 -4.15 -4.47 7.95
N LYS A 47 -3.05 -4.57 8.67
CA LYS A 47 -2.98 -4.09 10.03
C LYS A 47 -2.61 -2.61 10.05
N SER A 48 -3.45 -1.79 10.65
CA SER A 48 -3.15 -0.38 10.84
C SER A 48 -2.02 -0.20 11.86
N LEU A 49 -1.00 0.52 11.45
CA LEU A 49 0.16 0.86 12.28
C LEU A 49 -0.01 2.29 12.78
N HIS A 50 0.17 2.50 14.08
CA HIS A 50 0.17 3.85 14.64
C HIS A 50 1.37 4.64 14.14
N TYR A 51 1.15 5.89 13.71
CA TYR A 51 2.22 6.77 13.26
C TYR A 51 3.08 7.23 14.45
N ASN A 52 4.37 7.22 14.24
CA ASN A 52 5.36 7.76 15.15
C ASN A 52 6.49 8.42 14.34
N ASP A 53 6.70 9.72 14.57
CA ASP A 53 7.72 10.51 13.84
C ASP A 53 9.12 9.93 13.96
N THR A 54 9.51 9.53 15.19
CA THR A 54 10.86 8.98 15.45
C THR A 54 11.06 7.70 14.64
N ASN A 55 10.09 6.79 14.70
CA ASN A 55 10.16 5.54 13.95
C ASN A 55 10.15 5.80 12.45
N PHE A 56 9.28 6.66 11.97
CA PHE A 56 9.21 6.95 10.53
C PHE A 56 10.48 7.62 10.00
N ASN A 57 11.09 8.53 10.77
CA ASN A 57 12.33 9.20 10.39
C ASN A 57 13.55 8.28 10.46
N ALA A 58 13.53 7.25 11.32
CA ALA A 58 14.61 6.25 11.39
C ALA A 58 14.80 5.47 10.06
N ARG A 59 13.80 5.48 9.15
CA ARG A 59 13.94 4.91 7.80
C ARG A 59 15.05 5.53 6.97
N LYS A 60 15.45 6.78 7.26
CA LYS A 60 16.52 7.50 6.54
C LYS A 60 17.94 7.14 7.02
N GLY A 61 18.07 6.27 8.01
CA GLY A 61 19.32 5.90 8.65
C GLY A 61 19.62 4.41 8.60
N PRO A 62 20.48 3.93 9.51
CA PRO A 62 20.89 2.52 9.58
C PRO A 62 19.74 1.54 9.76
N ALA A 63 18.60 2.00 10.28
CA ALA A 63 17.41 1.19 10.48
C ALA A 63 16.63 0.88 9.18
N LEU A 64 16.98 1.48 8.05
CA LEU A 64 16.27 1.31 6.77
C LEU A 64 16.03 -0.17 6.40
N VAL A 65 17.06 -1.00 6.53
CA VAL A 65 16.97 -2.44 6.20
C VAL A 65 15.93 -3.13 7.07
N GLN A 66 15.94 -2.83 8.37
CA GLN A 66 14.97 -3.41 9.31
C GLN A 66 13.54 -2.92 9.03
N PHE A 67 13.37 -1.63 8.71
CA PHE A 67 12.10 -1.09 8.29
C PHE A 67 11.54 -1.81 7.08
N ASN A 68 12.31 -1.91 6.01
CA ASN A 68 11.87 -2.60 4.79
C ASN A 68 11.50 -4.06 5.05
N ARG A 69 12.21 -4.75 5.95
CA ARG A 69 11.88 -6.11 6.35
C ARG A 69 10.53 -6.19 7.07
N LEU A 70 10.23 -5.24 7.95
CA LEU A 70 8.97 -5.19 8.71
C LEU A 70 7.79 -4.80 7.83
N TRP A 71 8.03 -3.88 6.89
CA TRP A 71 6.98 -3.36 6.01
C TRP A 71 6.73 -4.20 4.77
N LYS A 72 7.52 -5.24 4.55
CA LYS A 72 7.37 -6.16 3.40
C LYS A 72 6.06 -6.96 3.42
N ALA A 73 5.46 -7.19 4.59
CA ALA A 73 4.28 -8.03 4.77
C ALA A 73 3.33 -7.41 5.81
N ILE A 74 2.72 -6.27 5.47
CA ILE A 74 1.80 -5.54 6.34
C ILE A 74 0.34 -5.91 6.12
N GLY A 75 0.05 -6.68 5.06
CA GLY A 75 -1.32 -7.05 4.71
C GLY A 75 -1.42 -8.02 3.54
N LYS A 76 -2.58 -7.97 2.89
CA LYS A 76 -2.91 -8.73 1.69
C LYS A 76 -3.55 -7.82 0.65
N PHE A 77 -3.33 -8.17 -0.61
CA PHE A 77 -4.02 -7.62 -1.76
C PHE A 77 -4.64 -8.78 -2.54
N ASP A 78 -5.95 -8.79 -2.66
CA ASP A 78 -6.69 -9.79 -3.41
C ASP A 78 -7.31 -9.13 -4.65
N ALA A 79 -7.11 -9.74 -5.81
CA ALA A 79 -7.61 -9.27 -7.08
C ALA A 79 -8.41 -10.37 -7.80
N ASP A 80 -9.70 -10.14 -8.03
CA ASP A 80 -10.58 -11.05 -8.77
C ASP A 80 -10.35 -10.99 -10.29
N PHE A 81 -9.65 -9.95 -10.76
CA PHE A 81 -9.34 -9.70 -12.17
C PHE A 81 -7.93 -9.10 -12.31
N PRO A 82 -7.31 -9.16 -13.50
CA PRO A 82 -6.03 -8.50 -13.73
C PRO A 82 -6.17 -6.98 -13.69
N VAL A 83 -5.18 -6.31 -13.10
CA VAL A 83 -5.13 -4.84 -13.01
C VAL A 83 -3.74 -4.34 -13.39
N VAL A 84 -3.64 -3.15 -13.97
CA VAL A 84 -2.37 -2.47 -14.23
C VAL A 84 -2.21 -1.38 -13.20
N ILE A 85 -1.16 -1.42 -12.38
CA ILE A 85 -0.88 -0.42 -11.34
C ILE A 85 0.44 0.26 -11.68
N ALA A 86 0.45 1.57 -11.87
CA ALA A 86 1.62 2.34 -12.32
C ALA A 86 2.38 1.68 -13.49
N GLY A 87 1.66 1.15 -14.47
CA GLY A 87 2.22 0.47 -15.64
C GLY A 87 2.65 -0.99 -15.40
N VAL A 88 2.60 -1.50 -14.17
CA VAL A 88 2.94 -2.89 -13.85
C VAL A 88 1.68 -3.75 -13.91
N GLN A 89 1.74 -4.82 -14.71
CA GLN A 89 0.64 -5.79 -14.78
C GLN A 89 0.60 -6.66 -13.52
N VAL A 90 -0.54 -6.65 -12.84
CA VAL A 90 -0.83 -7.49 -11.68
C VAL A 90 -1.90 -8.51 -12.09
N PRO A 91 -1.56 -9.78 -12.26
CA PRO A 91 -2.52 -10.81 -12.58
C PRO A 91 -3.58 -10.97 -11.48
N LYS A 92 -4.71 -11.58 -11.83
CA LYS A 92 -5.69 -12.06 -10.85
C LYS A 92 -5.00 -12.97 -9.84
N GLY A 93 -5.26 -12.77 -8.53
CA GLY A 93 -4.66 -13.58 -7.49
C GLY A 93 -4.68 -12.94 -6.12
N SER A 94 -4.03 -13.63 -5.19
CA SER A 94 -3.85 -13.21 -3.79
C SER A 94 -2.37 -12.95 -3.55
N TYR A 95 -2.07 -11.80 -2.97
CA TYR A 95 -0.71 -11.30 -2.78
C TYR A 95 -0.48 -10.86 -1.33
N THR A 96 0.73 -11.08 -0.83
CA THR A 96 1.18 -10.36 0.35
C THR A 96 1.37 -8.89 -0.02
N LEU A 97 0.81 -7.98 0.78
CA LEU A 97 0.91 -6.54 0.60
C LEU A 97 2.04 -5.98 1.45
N GLY A 98 2.93 -5.23 0.85
CA GLY A 98 4.00 -4.52 1.54
C GLY A 98 4.34 -3.18 0.91
N ILE A 99 5.11 -2.38 1.64
CA ILE A 99 5.73 -1.15 1.15
C ILE A 99 7.24 -1.27 1.36
N ASN A 100 8.00 -0.93 0.35
CA ASN A 100 9.44 -0.79 0.40
C ASN A 100 9.81 0.66 0.04
N PHE A 101 10.88 1.18 0.61
CA PHE A 101 11.39 2.51 0.32
C PHE A 101 12.90 2.58 0.52
N ASP A 102 13.54 3.55 -0.11
CA ASP A 102 14.97 3.81 0.04
C ASP A 102 15.24 5.12 0.81
N ALA A 103 16.52 5.45 0.98
CA ALA A 103 16.94 6.65 1.67
C ALA A 103 16.58 7.97 0.95
N ASN A 104 16.23 7.89 -0.34
CA ASN A 104 15.84 9.01 -1.19
C ASN A 104 14.32 9.20 -1.27
N ASP A 105 13.56 8.53 -0.38
CA ASP A 105 12.11 8.55 -0.36
C ASP A 105 11.46 7.98 -1.66
N ASN A 106 12.15 7.06 -2.36
CA ASN A 106 11.52 6.28 -3.42
C ASN A 106 10.70 5.16 -2.81
N PHE A 107 9.40 5.32 -2.80
CA PHE A 107 8.47 4.33 -2.28
C PHE A 107 8.02 3.36 -3.37
N LYS A 108 7.80 2.11 -2.98
CA LYS A 108 7.35 1.03 -3.85
C LYS A 108 6.32 0.18 -3.13
N LEU A 109 5.22 -0.12 -3.80
CA LEU A 109 4.31 -1.17 -3.37
C LEU A 109 4.93 -2.52 -3.75
N VAL A 110 4.90 -3.47 -2.82
CA VAL A 110 5.42 -4.82 -3.02
C VAL A 110 4.26 -5.80 -2.91
N LEU A 111 3.97 -6.49 -4.00
CA LEU A 111 2.97 -7.55 -4.05
C LEU A 111 3.69 -8.89 -4.20
N GLY A 112 3.77 -9.65 -3.10
CA GLY A 112 4.47 -10.93 -3.05
C GLY A 112 3.54 -12.12 -3.34
N SER A 113 3.93 -12.99 -4.27
CA SER A 113 3.20 -14.24 -4.56
C SER A 113 4.16 -15.34 -5.02
N GLY A 114 4.07 -16.51 -4.39
CA GLY A 114 4.82 -17.71 -4.82
C GLY A 114 6.35 -17.52 -4.88
N GLY A 115 6.93 -16.69 -4.01
CA GLY A 115 8.36 -16.39 -3.99
C GLY A 115 8.83 -15.34 -5.00
N LYS A 116 7.90 -14.71 -5.73
CA LYS A 116 8.16 -13.57 -6.63
C LYS A 116 7.48 -12.33 -6.08
N ASP A 117 8.18 -11.20 -6.15
CA ASP A 117 7.66 -9.90 -5.77
C ASP A 117 7.40 -9.07 -7.04
N LEU A 118 6.20 -8.52 -7.18
CA LEU A 118 5.90 -7.44 -8.11
C LEU A 118 6.23 -6.14 -7.42
N ILE A 119 7.09 -5.35 -8.03
CA ILE A 119 7.56 -4.07 -7.50
C ILE A 119 6.91 -2.95 -8.29
N ILE A 120 6.09 -2.16 -7.65
CA ILE A 120 5.27 -1.12 -8.26
C ILE A 120 5.74 0.23 -7.71
N PRO A 121 6.19 1.18 -8.54
CA PRO A 121 6.60 2.49 -8.09
C PRO A 121 5.40 3.27 -7.53
N LEU A 122 5.64 4.03 -6.45
CA LEU A 122 4.66 4.91 -5.84
C LEU A 122 5.13 6.35 -5.94
N LEU A 123 4.22 7.26 -6.26
CA LEU A 123 4.44 8.68 -6.13
C LEU A 123 4.37 9.05 -4.65
N PHE A 124 5.40 9.74 -4.15
CA PHE A 124 5.48 10.18 -2.75
C PHE A 124 5.28 11.68 -2.65
N THR A 125 4.45 12.10 -1.71
CA THR A 125 4.25 13.51 -1.34
C THR A 125 4.12 13.65 0.18
N THR A 126 4.27 14.87 0.69
CA THR A 126 4.10 15.20 2.12
C THR A 126 3.01 16.25 2.33
N ASP A 127 2.21 16.51 1.31
CA ASP A 127 1.09 17.43 1.33
C ASP A 127 -0.19 16.76 1.84
N GLY A 128 -1.02 17.54 2.47
CA GLY A 128 -2.32 17.09 2.96
C GLY A 128 -2.39 16.85 4.48
N PRO A 129 -3.55 16.44 4.97
CA PRO A 129 -3.77 16.20 6.39
C PRO A 129 -2.95 15.02 6.90
N SER A 130 -2.43 15.13 8.14
CA SER A 130 -1.69 14.07 8.79
C SER A 130 -2.60 12.91 9.19
N ALA A 131 -2.17 11.68 8.93
CA ALA A 131 -2.85 10.46 9.35
C ALA A 131 -2.15 9.84 10.57
N ASN A 132 -2.89 9.65 11.67
CA ASN A 132 -2.35 9.06 12.89
C ASN A 132 -2.06 7.55 12.77
N TYR A 133 -2.55 6.93 11.71
CA TYR A 133 -2.40 5.51 11.42
C TYR A 133 -2.11 5.30 9.95
N LEU A 134 -1.45 4.19 9.64
CA LEU A 134 -1.37 3.72 8.26
C LEU A 134 -2.79 3.42 7.75
N THR A 135 -3.12 4.04 6.63
CA THR A 135 -4.38 3.79 5.91
C THR A 135 -4.07 3.52 4.45
N PHE A 136 -4.81 2.58 3.86
CA PHE A 136 -4.91 2.42 2.41
C PHE A 136 -6.31 2.78 1.96
N ASP A 137 -6.44 3.24 0.73
CA ASP A 137 -7.71 3.59 0.13
C ASP A 137 -7.69 3.36 -1.38
N PHE A 138 -8.87 3.08 -1.96
CA PHE A 138 -9.12 3.12 -3.38
C PHE A 138 -9.90 4.38 -3.70
N ARG A 139 -9.38 5.21 -4.58
CA ARG A 139 -10.04 6.43 -5.04
C ARG A 139 -10.45 6.25 -6.48
N PRO A 140 -11.76 6.10 -6.76
CA PRO A 140 -12.26 6.12 -8.13
C PRO A 140 -11.89 7.45 -8.78
N GLU A 141 -11.46 7.40 -10.02
CA GLU A 141 -11.32 8.57 -10.87
C GLU A 141 -12.55 8.70 -11.77
N ASN A 142 -12.82 9.92 -12.23
CA ASN A 142 -14.00 10.21 -13.02
C ASN A 142 -14.07 9.26 -14.21
N ASP A 143 -15.13 8.57 -14.38
CA ASP A 143 -15.61 7.93 -15.64
C ASP A 143 -15.08 6.57 -16.02
N SER A 144 -14.39 5.77 -15.20
CA SER A 144 -13.98 4.56 -15.87
C SER A 144 -13.35 3.50 -15.01
N ASP A 145 -12.77 2.62 -15.70
CA ASP A 145 -11.84 1.57 -15.37
C ASP A 145 -10.58 2.03 -14.60
N SER A 146 -10.45 3.35 -14.27
CA SER A 146 -9.29 3.93 -13.57
C SER A 146 -9.61 4.28 -12.12
N PHE A 147 -8.63 4.10 -11.27
CA PHE A 147 -8.67 4.49 -9.86
C PHE A 147 -7.25 4.70 -9.32
N THR A 148 -7.13 5.37 -8.20
CA THR A 148 -5.86 5.54 -7.51
C THR A 148 -5.83 4.67 -6.25
N ILE A 149 -4.75 3.91 -6.07
CA ILE A 149 -4.41 3.28 -4.80
C ILE A 149 -3.58 4.28 -4.01
N GLU A 150 -4.03 4.65 -2.81
CA GLU A 150 -3.36 5.60 -1.95
C GLU A 150 -3.06 4.98 -0.59
N ALA A 151 -1.88 5.28 -0.03
CA ALA A 151 -1.60 5.01 1.37
C ALA A 151 -1.12 6.28 2.07
N ARG A 152 -1.50 6.44 3.34
CA ARG A 152 -1.12 7.57 4.19
C ARG A 152 -0.53 7.08 5.49
N TYR A 153 0.52 7.77 5.95
CA TYR A 153 1.15 7.51 7.24
C TYR A 153 1.83 8.78 7.76
N GLY A 154 1.27 9.39 8.78
CA GLY A 154 1.64 10.75 9.18
C GLY A 154 1.32 11.76 8.07
N LYS A 155 2.29 12.59 7.71
CA LYS A 155 2.22 13.48 6.56
C LYS A 155 2.60 12.81 5.23
N ALA A 156 3.17 11.61 5.29
CA ALA A 156 3.53 10.88 4.10
C ALA A 156 2.28 10.36 3.39
N ARG A 157 2.23 10.60 2.10
CA ARG A 157 1.21 10.12 1.18
C ARG A 157 1.92 9.45 0.02
N VAL A 158 1.54 8.23 -0.29
CA VAL A 158 2.03 7.51 -1.47
C VAL A 158 0.85 7.06 -2.31
N SER A 159 0.98 7.12 -3.63
CA SER A 159 -0.10 6.78 -4.54
C SER A 159 0.39 6.13 -5.82
N ALA A 160 -0.49 5.35 -6.44
CA ALA A 160 -0.29 4.79 -7.77
C ALA A 160 -1.61 4.78 -8.53
N GLU A 161 -1.58 5.23 -9.78
CA GLU A 161 -2.70 5.07 -10.70
C GLU A 161 -2.87 3.59 -11.07
N ALA A 162 -4.11 3.15 -11.16
CA ALA A 162 -4.46 1.80 -11.53
C ALA A 162 -5.55 1.79 -12.60
N LYS A 163 -5.51 0.80 -13.50
CA LYS A 163 -6.47 0.61 -14.59
C LYS A 163 -6.86 -0.83 -14.74
N VAL A 164 -8.12 -1.05 -15.12
CA VAL A 164 -8.63 -2.38 -15.47
C VAL A 164 -8.61 -2.55 -16.99
N PRO A 165 -7.71 -3.36 -17.55
CA PRO A 165 -7.41 -3.35 -18.99
C PRO A 165 -8.53 -3.88 -19.90
N TYR A 166 -9.64 -4.36 -19.36
CA TYR A 166 -10.65 -5.10 -20.13
C TYR A 166 -12.10 -4.72 -19.86
N LEU A 167 -12.37 -3.63 -19.17
CA LEU A 167 -13.73 -3.11 -19.13
C LEU A 167 -13.96 -2.42 -20.47
N ALA A 168 -14.83 -3.00 -21.30
CA ALA A 168 -15.33 -2.30 -22.48
C ALA A 168 -15.94 -0.97 -22.03
N PRO A 169 -15.74 0.13 -22.76
CA PRO A 169 -16.40 1.39 -22.45
C PRO A 169 -17.90 1.09 -22.29
N HIS A 170 -18.46 1.46 -21.14
CA HIS A 170 -19.92 1.43 -21.01
C HIS A 170 -20.47 2.37 -22.06
N GLU A 171 -21.07 1.83 -23.12
CA GLU A 171 -21.92 2.62 -23.99
C GLU A 171 -23.04 3.16 -23.11
N HIS A 172 -22.94 4.41 -22.71
CA HIS A 172 -24.09 5.10 -22.16
C HIS A 172 -25.19 4.99 -23.20
N PRO A 173 -26.36 4.40 -22.89
CA PRO A 173 -27.47 4.46 -23.82
C PRO A 173 -27.68 5.93 -24.11
N ALA A 174 -27.58 6.28 -25.41
CA ALA A 174 -27.74 7.64 -25.84
C ALA A 174 -29.10 8.14 -25.33
N ASP A 175 -29.08 8.98 -24.31
CA ASP A 175 -30.26 9.71 -23.84
C ASP A 175 -30.79 10.50 -25.03
N GLY A 176 -31.88 10.05 -25.62
CA GLY A 176 -32.57 10.83 -26.62
C GLY A 176 -32.88 10.18 -27.95
N ALA A 177 -33.18 8.89 -27.99
CA ALA A 177 -34.00 8.41 -29.11
C ALA A 177 -35.40 9.02 -28.98
N ALA A 178 -35.58 10.20 -29.58
CA ALA A 178 -36.89 10.85 -29.72
C ALA A 178 -37.91 9.86 -30.25
N LYS A 179 -38.94 9.60 -29.48
CA LYS A 179 -40.09 8.77 -29.85
C LYS A 179 -40.66 9.29 -31.18
N PRO A 180 -40.80 8.45 -32.21
CA PRO A 180 -41.39 8.91 -33.49
C PRO A 180 -42.78 9.48 -33.26
N PRO A 181 -43.19 10.55 -33.98
CA PRO A 181 -44.51 11.16 -33.80
C PRO A 181 -45.61 10.15 -34.17
N GLU A 182 -46.51 9.96 -33.23
CA GLU A 182 -47.69 9.13 -33.34
C GLU A 182 -48.61 9.70 -34.47
N LYS A 183 -48.75 8.95 -35.57
CA LYS A 183 -49.75 9.33 -36.60
C LYS A 183 -51.15 9.17 -36.01
N LYS A 184 -51.85 10.27 -35.83
CA LYS A 184 -53.30 10.26 -35.58
C LYS A 184 -54.07 9.86 -36.84
N PRO A 185 -55.18 9.13 -36.67
CA PRO A 185 -56.06 8.69 -37.77
C PRO A 185 -56.80 9.82 -38.45
#